data_3375f48d9f0f8b28864bc0edabae81b9
#
_entry.id   3375f48d9f0f8b28864bc0edabae81b9
#
_cell.length_a   1.000
_cell.length_b   1.000
_cell.length_c   1.000
_cell.angle_alpha   90.00
_cell.angle_beta   90.00
_cell.angle_gamma   90.00
#
_symmetry.space_group_name_H-M   'P 1'
#
loop_
_entity.id
_entity.type
_entity.pdbx_description
1 polymer ?
#
loop_
_entity_poly.entity_id
_entity_poly.type
_entity_poly.pdbx_seq_one_letter_code
_entity_poly.pdbx_strand_id
1 'polypeptide(L)'
;MAMNALQRILVATDLSEGTEALFALAEDLARRSGAQLIVAHIADPAEYDEIRRETRMGLDEYLEKLRSSIRYAFEKSIEGQTPARPIRLEVALKAHSVPQELLEMARREQADLIMLGTHGRTGLSRAMLGSVAEEVLRHAVTPVLVVPRSAARVREGAQVGAQESTAAAPASGRRSRDD
;
A
#
# COMPACT_ATOMS: atom_id res chain seq x y z
N MET A 1 -26.92 -5.74 8.07
CA MET A 1 -26.25 -6.13 6.84
C MET A 1 -24.97 -6.85 7.21
N ALA A 2 -24.84 -8.13 6.86
CA ALA A 2 -23.55 -8.83 7.02
C ALA A 2 -22.57 -8.17 6.03
N MET A 3 -21.44 -7.66 6.53
CA MET A 3 -20.33 -7.25 5.67
C MET A 3 -19.89 -8.51 4.91
N ASN A 4 -20.02 -8.49 3.58
CA ASN A 4 -19.41 -9.53 2.77
C ASN A 4 -17.92 -9.56 3.09
N ALA A 5 -17.35 -10.75 3.20
CA ALA A 5 -15.91 -10.89 3.39
C ALA A 5 -15.18 -10.16 2.26
N LEU A 6 -14.16 -9.38 2.59
CA LEU A 6 -13.31 -8.72 1.59
C LEU A 6 -12.71 -9.79 0.67
N GLN A 7 -12.98 -9.71 -0.62
CA GLN A 7 -12.46 -10.64 -1.62
C GLN A 7 -11.39 -10.02 -2.51
N ARG A 8 -11.51 -8.71 -2.79
CA ARG A 8 -10.59 -7.97 -3.67
C ARG A 8 -10.28 -6.60 -3.09
N ILE A 9 -9.01 -6.32 -2.94
CA ILE A 9 -8.49 -5.04 -2.44
C ILE A 9 -7.68 -4.41 -3.57
N LEU A 10 -8.11 -3.24 -4.07
CA LEU A 10 -7.36 -2.43 -5.01
C LEU A 10 -6.43 -1.49 -4.24
N VAL A 11 -5.13 -1.61 -4.45
CA VAL A 11 -4.10 -0.78 -3.80
C VAL A 11 -3.50 0.15 -4.84
N ALA A 12 -3.77 1.45 -4.75
CA ALA A 12 -3.24 2.44 -5.67
C ALA A 12 -1.89 2.98 -5.18
N THR A 13 -0.88 2.94 -6.06
CA THR A 13 0.46 3.46 -5.77
C THR A 13 0.97 4.34 -6.90
N ASP A 14 1.71 5.38 -6.55
CA ASP A 14 2.53 6.19 -7.46
C ASP A 14 4.03 5.96 -7.26
N LEU A 15 4.39 4.91 -6.50
CA LEU A 15 5.76 4.56 -6.13
C LEU A 15 6.50 5.65 -5.33
N SER A 16 5.76 6.58 -4.73
CA SER A 16 6.33 7.60 -3.85
C SER A 16 6.69 7.04 -2.47
N GLU A 17 7.34 7.86 -1.66
CA GLU A 17 7.65 7.56 -0.26
C GLU A 17 6.36 7.22 0.52
N GLY A 18 6.39 6.13 1.30
CA GLY A 18 5.24 5.60 2.02
C GLY A 18 4.53 4.45 1.31
N THR A 19 4.87 4.14 0.06
CA THR A 19 4.35 2.98 -0.68
C THR A 19 4.61 1.66 0.08
N GLU A 20 5.77 1.50 0.71
CA GLU A 20 6.12 0.30 1.47
C GLU A 20 5.14 0.08 2.65
N ALA A 21 4.80 1.14 3.39
CA ALA A 21 3.83 1.06 4.49
C ALA A 21 2.42 0.72 4.01
N LEU A 22 2.02 1.30 2.89
CA LEU A 22 0.74 1.01 2.24
C LEU A 22 0.66 -0.47 1.84
N PHE A 23 1.71 -1.00 1.19
CA PHE A 23 1.76 -2.39 0.76
C PHE A 23 1.79 -3.37 1.94
N ALA A 24 2.59 -3.10 2.98
CA ALA A 24 2.63 -3.92 4.18
C ALA A 24 1.26 -4.00 4.89
N LEU A 25 0.54 -2.86 4.96
CA LEU A 25 -0.80 -2.84 5.55
C LEU A 25 -1.81 -3.59 4.66
N ALA A 26 -1.72 -3.43 3.34
CA ALA A 26 -2.60 -4.10 2.40
C ALA A 26 -2.42 -5.62 2.44
N GLU A 27 -1.17 -6.10 2.51
CA GLU A 27 -0.87 -7.54 2.64
C GLU A 27 -1.37 -8.11 3.96
N ASP A 28 -1.19 -7.41 5.09
CA ASP A 28 -1.73 -7.84 6.39
C ASP A 28 -3.26 -7.97 6.34
N LEU A 29 -3.94 -7.01 5.72
CA LEU A 29 -5.38 -7.05 5.56
C LEU A 29 -5.83 -8.18 4.63
N ALA A 30 -5.13 -8.37 3.50
CA ALA A 30 -5.39 -9.46 2.57
C ALA A 30 -5.19 -10.83 3.22
N ARG A 31 -4.13 -11.00 4.00
CA ARG A 31 -3.83 -12.23 4.73
C ARG A 31 -4.93 -12.59 5.72
N ARG A 32 -5.44 -11.60 6.46
CA ARG A 32 -6.51 -11.80 7.46
C ARG A 32 -7.88 -12.07 6.82
N SER A 33 -8.18 -11.45 5.69
CA SER A 33 -9.47 -11.58 5.01
C SER A 33 -9.50 -12.69 3.95
N GLY A 34 -8.34 -13.19 3.51
CA GLY A 34 -8.22 -14.07 2.36
C GLY A 34 -8.43 -13.35 1.02
N ALA A 35 -8.36 -12.02 0.99
CA ALA A 35 -8.59 -11.22 -0.21
C ALA A 35 -7.45 -11.33 -1.23
N GLN A 36 -7.79 -11.13 -2.50
CA GLN A 36 -6.83 -10.93 -3.58
C GLN A 36 -6.38 -9.46 -3.60
N LEU A 37 -5.06 -9.23 -3.61
CA LEU A 37 -4.51 -7.90 -3.87
C LEU A 37 -4.40 -7.62 -5.37
N ILE A 38 -4.87 -6.44 -5.76
CA ILE A 38 -4.71 -5.85 -7.08
C ILE A 38 -3.95 -4.54 -6.88
N VAL A 39 -2.70 -4.49 -7.29
CA VAL A 39 -1.88 -3.27 -7.18
C VAL A 39 -2.00 -2.48 -8.47
N ALA A 40 -2.53 -1.26 -8.36
CA ALA A 40 -2.81 -0.35 -9.46
C ALA A 40 -1.77 0.77 -9.54
N HIS A 41 -1.27 1.03 -10.73
CA HIS A 41 -0.45 2.20 -11.05
C HIS A 41 -0.92 2.84 -12.34
N ILE A 42 -1.20 4.14 -12.30
CA ILE A 42 -1.60 4.92 -13.48
C ILE A 42 -0.41 5.80 -13.87
N ALA A 43 0.24 5.42 -14.96
CA ALA A 43 1.41 6.12 -15.49
C ALA A 43 1.01 7.36 -16.28
N ASP A 44 1.80 8.43 -16.18
CA ASP A 44 1.58 9.64 -16.97
C ASP A 44 2.16 9.46 -18.38
N PRO A 45 1.35 9.67 -19.46
CA PRO A 45 1.85 9.64 -20.82
C PRO A 45 3.00 10.61 -21.08
N ALA A 46 3.01 11.77 -20.41
CA ALA A 46 4.09 12.75 -20.55
C ALA A 46 5.44 12.21 -20.05
N GLU A 47 5.42 11.47 -18.93
CA GLU A 47 6.60 10.79 -18.39
C GLU A 47 7.12 9.72 -19.35
N TYR A 48 6.22 8.92 -19.93
CA TYR A 48 6.58 7.96 -20.96
C TYR A 48 7.20 8.62 -22.18
N ASP A 49 6.60 9.73 -22.69
CA ASP A 49 7.09 10.44 -23.86
C ASP A 49 8.49 11.05 -23.65
N GLU A 50 8.81 11.49 -22.42
CA GLU A 50 10.13 11.95 -22.05
C GLU A 50 11.15 10.80 -22.08
N ILE A 51 10.86 9.69 -21.42
CA ILE A 51 11.72 8.50 -21.40
C ILE A 51 11.92 7.96 -22.83
N ARG A 52 10.86 7.90 -23.64
CA ARG A 52 10.94 7.43 -25.01
C ARG A 52 11.85 8.29 -25.89
N ARG A 53 11.82 9.61 -25.68
CA ARG A 53 12.70 10.54 -26.44
C ARG A 53 14.17 10.31 -26.13
N GLU A 54 14.51 10.03 -24.89
CA GLU A 54 15.88 9.83 -24.43
C GLU A 54 16.41 8.42 -24.74
N THR A 55 15.60 7.39 -24.52
CA THR A 55 16.02 5.99 -24.52
C THR A 55 15.54 5.19 -25.74
N ARG A 56 14.59 5.72 -26.50
CA ARG A 56 13.84 5.01 -27.57
C ARG A 56 13.07 3.77 -27.06
N MET A 57 12.80 3.72 -25.77
CA MET A 57 12.06 2.61 -25.13
C MET A 57 10.64 2.49 -25.69
N GLY A 58 10.23 1.28 -26.02
CA GLY A 58 8.86 0.97 -26.41
C GLY A 58 7.88 1.03 -25.24
N LEU A 59 6.60 1.22 -25.53
CA LEU A 59 5.56 1.29 -24.47
C LEU A 59 5.49 0.02 -23.64
N ASP A 60 5.52 -1.15 -24.26
CA ASP A 60 5.45 -2.44 -23.54
C ASP A 60 6.64 -2.62 -22.60
N GLU A 61 7.85 -2.23 -23.02
CA GLU A 61 9.05 -2.27 -22.19
C GLU A 61 8.94 -1.29 -21.01
N TYR A 62 8.39 -0.10 -21.22
CA TYR A 62 8.16 0.88 -20.18
C TYR A 62 7.18 0.36 -19.12
N LEU A 63 6.03 -0.17 -19.57
CA LEU A 63 5.03 -0.74 -18.66
C LEU A 63 5.57 -1.94 -17.87
N GLU A 64 6.41 -2.78 -18.50
CA GLU A 64 7.02 -3.92 -17.82
C GLU A 64 8.07 -3.48 -16.78
N LYS A 65 8.81 -2.42 -17.03
CA LYS A 65 9.69 -1.81 -16.03
C LYS A 65 8.91 -1.28 -14.83
N LEU A 66 7.76 -0.63 -15.06
CA LEU A 66 6.88 -0.19 -13.97
C LEU A 66 6.36 -1.38 -13.15
N ARG A 67 5.90 -2.45 -13.83
CA ARG A 67 5.48 -3.69 -13.13
C ARG A 67 6.59 -4.27 -12.28
N SER A 68 7.81 -4.33 -12.82
CA SER A 68 8.97 -4.82 -12.09
C SER A 68 9.31 -3.97 -10.87
N SER A 69 9.23 -2.64 -11.00
CA SER A 69 9.45 -1.69 -9.89
C SER A 69 8.39 -1.84 -8.79
N ILE A 70 7.13 -2.01 -9.16
CA ILE A 70 6.02 -2.24 -8.21
C ILE A 70 6.22 -3.57 -7.49
N ARG A 71 6.55 -4.64 -8.23
CA ARG A 71 6.82 -5.96 -7.65
C ARG A 71 7.95 -5.90 -6.63
N TYR A 72 9.06 -5.26 -6.99
CA TYR A 72 10.20 -5.08 -6.09
C TYR A 72 9.82 -4.31 -4.81
N ALA A 73 9.10 -3.20 -4.95
CA ALA A 73 8.65 -2.41 -3.81
C ALA A 73 7.69 -3.21 -2.90
N PHE A 74 6.82 -4.03 -3.49
CA PHE A 74 5.91 -4.89 -2.74
C PHE A 74 6.68 -5.98 -1.98
N GLU A 75 7.58 -6.71 -2.64
CA GLU A 75 8.40 -7.77 -2.04
C GLU A 75 9.25 -7.22 -0.88
N LYS A 76 9.82 -6.03 -1.06
CA LYS A 76 10.57 -5.33 -0.01
C LYS A 76 9.67 -4.97 1.18
N SER A 77 8.42 -4.57 0.94
CA SER A 77 7.49 -4.14 1.99
C SER A 77 7.05 -5.27 2.93
N ILE A 78 7.10 -6.50 2.48
CA ILE A 78 6.71 -7.69 3.26
C ILE A 78 7.91 -8.42 3.89
N GLU A 79 9.12 -7.83 3.79
CA GLU A 79 10.36 -8.30 4.47
C GLU A 79 10.63 -9.80 4.29
N GLY A 80 10.55 -10.30 3.06
CA GLY A 80 10.84 -11.69 2.73
C GLY A 80 9.75 -12.70 3.12
N GLN A 81 8.59 -12.24 3.58
CA GLN A 81 7.43 -13.10 3.75
C GLN A 81 6.86 -13.48 2.39
N THR A 82 6.30 -14.67 2.28
CA THR A 82 5.53 -15.05 1.09
C THR A 82 4.17 -14.36 1.12
N PRO A 83 3.75 -13.70 0.02
CA PRO A 83 2.41 -13.13 -0.07
C PRO A 83 1.33 -14.18 0.22
N ALA A 84 0.23 -13.77 0.85
CA ALA A 84 -0.91 -14.65 1.13
C ALA A 84 -1.49 -15.24 -0.16
N ARG A 85 -1.46 -14.44 -1.23
CA ARG A 85 -1.81 -14.83 -2.61
C ARG A 85 -0.90 -14.10 -3.60
N PRO A 86 -0.67 -14.64 -4.82
CA PRO A 86 0.02 -13.89 -5.87
C PRO A 86 -0.69 -12.54 -6.12
N ILE A 87 0.07 -11.45 -6.12
CA ILE A 87 -0.49 -10.13 -6.43
C ILE A 87 -0.81 -10.02 -7.92
N ARG A 88 -1.90 -9.30 -8.24
CA ARG A 88 -2.17 -8.84 -9.61
C ARG A 88 -1.66 -7.43 -9.78
N LEU A 89 -0.98 -7.16 -10.88
CA LEU A 89 -0.47 -5.83 -11.21
C LEU A 89 -1.27 -5.26 -12.38
N GLU A 90 -1.95 -4.15 -12.13
CA GLU A 90 -2.68 -3.38 -13.13
C GLU A 90 -1.93 -2.07 -13.38
N VAL A 91 -1.19 -2.01 -14.47
CA VAL A 91 -0.44 -0.81 -14.89
C VAL A 91 -1.04 -0.32 -16.20
N ALA A 92 -1.51 0.92 -16.19
CA ALA A 92 -2.13 1.56 -17.34
C ALA A 92 -1.55 2.97 -17.57
N LEU A 93 -1.57 3.43 -18.82
CA LEU A 93 -1.38 4.85 -19.11
C LEU A 93 -2.65 5.62 -18.80
N LYS A 94 -2.48 6.82 -18.25
CA LYS A 94 -3.56 7.75 -17.98
C LYS A 94 -4.21 8.22 -19.30
N ALA A 95 -5.49 7.88 -19.47
CA ALA A 95 -6.30 8.40 -20.57
C ALA A 95 -7.10 9.64 -20.16
N HIS A 96 -7.51 9.69 -18.89
CA HIS A 96 -8.28 10.79 -18.30
C HIS A 96 -7.53 11.36 -17.07
N SER A 97 -8.17 11.37 -15.91
CA SER A 97 -7.48 11.70 -14.65
C SER A 97 -7.13 10.43 -13.87
N VAL A 98 -6.06 10.49 -13.05
CA VAL A 98 -5.67 9.34 -12.22
C VAL A 98 -6.83 8.86 -11.32
N PRO A 99 -7.60 9.74 -10.63
CA PRO A 99 -8.75 9.31 -9.86
C PRO A 99 -9.81 8.58 -10.67
N GLN A 100 -10.15 9.09 -11.86
CA GLN A 100 -11.14 8.44 -12.73
C GLN A 100 -10.70 7.05 -13.15
N GLU A 101 -9.45 6.89 -13.61
CA GLU A 101 -8.88 5.58 -13.98
C GLU A 101 -8.90 4.60 -12.80
N LEU A 102 -8.57 5.06 -11.58
CA LEU A 102 -8.63 4.22 -10.39
C LEU A 102 -10.05 3.78 -10.05
N LEU A 103 -11.03 4.68 -10.15
CA LEU A 103 -12.43 4.37 -9.90
C LEU A 103 -13.01 3.40 -10.94
N GLU A 104 -12.66 3.56 -12.21
CA GLU A 104 -13.04 2.65 -13.28
C GLU A 104 -12.40 1.27 -13.10
N MET A 105 -11.11 1.24 -12.74
CA MET A 105 -10.39 0.02 -12.43
C MET A 105 -11.03 -0.70 -11.23
N ALA A 106 -11.38 0.02 -10.17
CA ALA A 106 -12.05 -0.56 -9.01
C ALA A 106 -13.41 -1.21 -9.37
N ARG A 107 -14.18 -0.58 -10.27
CA ARG A 107 -15.44 -1.15 -10.78
C ARG A 107 -15.20 -2.38 -11.65
N ARG A 108 -14.27 -2.29 -12.61
CA ARG A 108 -13.93 -3.39 -13.51
C ARG A 108 -13.45 -4.61 -12.76
N GLU A 109 -12.61 -4.41 -11.76
CA GLU A 109 -12.05 -5.45 -10.91
C GLU A 109 -13.03 -5.90 -9.80
N GLN A 110 -14.16 -5.24 -9.64
CA GLN A 110 -15.12 -5.49 -8.57
C GLN A 110 -14.43 -5.44 -7.19
N ALA A 111 -13.64 -4.40 -6.96
CA ALA A 111 -12.93 -4.23 -5.70
C ALA A 111 -13.92 -3.94 -4.55
N ASP A 112 -13.73 -4.62 -3.42
CA ASP A 112 -14.51 -4.41 -2.20
C ASP A 112 -13.92 -3.27 -1.34
N LEU A 113 -12.65 -2.94 -1.58
CA LEU A 113 -11.92 -1.88 -0.90
C LEU A 113 -10.89 -1.25 -1.84
N ILE A 114 -10.80 0.08 -1.82
CA ILE A 114 -9.71 0.84 -2.43
C ILE A 114 -8.78 1.31 -1.31
N MET A 115 -7.48 1.07 -1.44
CA MET A 115 -6.45 1.57 -0.52
C MET A 115 -5.49 2.49 -1.26
N LEU A 116 -5.19 3.65 -0.69
CA LEU A 116 -4.23 4.61 -1.25
C LEU A 116 -3.57 5.46 -0.16
N GLY A 117 -2.44 6.08 -0.49
CA GLY A 117 -1.74 7.00 0.41
C GLY A 117 -2.43 8.35 0.53
N THR A 118 -2.20 9.06 1.64
CA THR A 118 -2.69 10.44 1.83
C THR A 118 -2.04 11.45 0.89
N HIS A 119 -0.81 11.19 0.44
CA HIS A 119 -0.02 12.06 -0.42
C HIS A 119 0.66 11.23 -1.49
N GLY A 120 0.87 11.83 -2.65
CA GLY A 120 1.65 11.27 -3.72
C GLY A 120 2.99 11.99 -3.91
N ARG A 121 3.52 11.95 -5.14
CA ARG A 121 4.81 12.51 -5.58
C ARG A 121 4.97 14.02 -5.29
N THR A 122 3.88 14.79 -5.21
CA THR A 122 3.92 16.25 -5.04
C THR A 122 4.18 16.74 -3.63
N GLY A 123 4.18 15.85 -2.62
CA GLY A 123 4.68 16.13 -1.27
C GLY A 123 4.05 17.33 -0.53
N LEU A 124 2.83 17.74 -0.90
CA LEU A 124 2.15 18.89 -0.29
C LEU A 124 2.04 18.72 1.23
N SER A 125 1.98 19.84 1.96
CA SER A 125 2.11 19.92 3.42
C SER A 125 1.32 18.84 4.18
N ARG A 126 1.87 18.34 5.29
CA ARG A 126 1.33 17.27 6.16
C ARG A 126 -0.13 17.46 6.61
N ALA A 127 -0.72 18.62 6.38
CA ALA A 127 -2.08 18.96 6.79
C ALA A 127 -3.14 18.80 5.69
N MET A 128 -2.75 18.55 4.44
CA MET A 128 -3.70 18.44 3.33
C MET A 128 -3.73 17.03 2.76
N LEU A 129 -4.91 16.54 2.46
CA LEU A 129 -5.11 15.31 1.68
C LEU A 129 -4.68 15.57 0.24
N GLY A 130 -3.98 14.63 -0.39
CA GLY A 130 -3.57 14.74 -1.79
C GLY A 130 -4.77 14.75 -2.73
N SER A 131 -4.64 15.46 -3.85
CA SER A 131 -5.74 15.66 -4.82
C SER A 131 -6.34 14.34 -5.33
N VAL A 132 -5.52 13.33 -5.57
CA VAL A 132 -5.99 12.00 -5.98
C VAL A 132 -6.83 11.35 -4.87
N ALA A 133 -6.34 11.37 -3.63
CA ALA A 133 -7.05 10.78 -2.50
C ALA A 133 -8.38 11.51 -2.22
N GLU A 134 -8.38 12.84 -2.29
CA GLU A 134 -9.59 13.66 -2.11
C GLU A 134 -10.62 13.34 -3.19
N GLU A 135 -10.22 13.29 -4.45
CA GLU A 135 -11.13 13.06 -5.57
C GLU A 135 -11.67 11.61 -5.57
N VAL A 136 -10.83 10.63 -5.24
CA VAL A 136 -11.27 9.24 -5.07
C VAL A 136 -12.29 9.14 -3.93
N LEU A 137 -12.02 9.72 -2.76
CA LEU A 137 -12.95 9.73 -1.62
C LEU A 137 -14.29 10.36 -1.96
N ARG A 138 -14.29 11.44 -2.77
CA ARG A 138 -15.50 12.17 -3.16
C ARG A 138 -16.42 11.38 -4.11
N HIS A 139 -15.84 10.55 -4.98
CA HIS A 139 -16.56 9.90 -6.06
C HIS A 139 -16.62 8.37 -5.95
N ALA A 140 -15.93 7.76 -4.99
CA ALA A 140 -15.95 6.32 -4.81
C ALA A 140 -17.30 5.81 -4.30
N VAL A 141 -17.79 4.75 -4.93
CA VAL A 141 -18.90 3.92 -4.42
C VAL A 141 -18.35 2.78 -3.56
N THR A 142 -17.16 2.30 -3.91
CA THR A 142 -16.39 1.32 -3.15
C THR A 142 -15.83 1.98 -1.89
N PRO A 143 -15.85 1.33 -0.71
CA PRO A 143 -15.16 1.79 0.48
C PRO A 143 -13.70 2.17 0.21
N VAL A 144 -13.23 3.24 0.84
CA VAL A 144 -11.86 3.76 0.64
C VAL A 144 -11.12 3.82 1.97
N LEU A 145 -9.93 3.24 2.02
CA LEU A 145 -9.00 3.35 3.13
C LEU A 145 -7.81 4.22 2.71
N VAL A 146 -7.69 5.38 3.34
CA VAL A 146 -6.56 6.29 3.10
C VAL A 146 -5.51 6.09 4.18
N VAL A 147 -4.28 5.76 3.77
CA VAL A 147 -3.18 5.40 4.66
C VAL A 147 -2.19 6.56 4.76
N PRO A 148 -1.97 7.13 5.95
CA PRO A 148 -0.99 8.19 6.12
C PRO A 148 0.45 7.65 5.98
N ARG A 149 1.36 8.46 5.44
CA ARG A 149 2.79 8.13 5.31
C ARG A 149 3.44 7.78 6.66
N SER A 150 2.94 8.34 7.76
CA SER A 150 3.41 8.06 9.12
C SER A 150 2.99 6.68 9.65
N ALA A 151 2.11 5.96 8.98
CA ALA A 151 1.65 4.64 9.43
C ALA A 151 2.81 3.61 9.51
N ALA A 152 3.88 3.78 8.75
CA ALA A 152 5.11 2.97 8.86
C ALA A 152 5.76 3.08 10.25
N ARG A 153 5.81 4.28 10.82
CA ARG A 153 6.47 4.55 12.11
C ARG A 153 5.73 3.97 13.31
N VAL A 154 4.42 3.74 13.19
CA VAL A 154 3.61 3.18 14.28
C VAL A 154 3.93 1.69 14.50
N ARG A 155 4.27 0.96 13.44
CA ARG A 155 4.65 -0.47 13.55
C ARG A 155 6.05 -0.67 14.12
N GLU A 156 7.01 0.18 13.77
CA GLU A 156 8.36 0.14 14.37
C GLU A 156 8.33 0.43 15.88
N GLY A 157 7.54 1.43 16.31
CA GLY A 157 7.37 1.75 17.73
C GLY A 157 6.66 0.66 18.54
N ALA A 158 5.72 -0.07 17.95
CA ALA A 158 5.00 -1.16 18.61
C ALA A 158 5.86 -2.43 18.79
N GLN A 159 6.80 -2.69 17.90
CA GLN A 159 7.73 -3.82 18.02
C GLN A 159 8.81 -3.57 19.08
N VAL A 160 9.31 -2.34 19.21
CA VAL A 160 10.28 -1.97 20.24
C VAL A 160 9.66 -2.05 21.65
N GLY A 161 8.41 -1.63 21.83
CA GLY A 161 7.71 -1.71 23.13
C GLY A 161 7.35 -3.14 23.56
N ALA A 162 7.21 -4.07 22.64
CA ALA A 162 6.90 -5.47 22.96
C ALA A 162 8.12 -6.27 23.44
N GLN A 163 9.34 -5.85 23.09
CA GLN A 163 10.58 -6.51 23.52
C GLN A 163 11.04 -6.06 24.90
N GLU A 164 10.72 -4.86 25.34
CA GLU A 164 11.10 -4.36 26.67
C GLU A 164 10.20 -4.90 27.81
N SER A 165 9.01 -5.37 27.52
CA SER A 165 8.07 -5.87 28.54
C SER A 165 8.35 -7.30 29.01
N THR A 166 9.30 -8.02 28.39
CA THR A 166 9.60 -9.44 28.73
C THR A 166 10.81 -9.60 29.67
N ALA A 167 11.48 -8.52 30.08
CA ALA A 167 12.75 -8.58 30.82
C ALA A 167 12.69 -8.24 32.33
N ALA A 168 11.51 -8.15 32.94
CA ALA A 168 11.39 -7.84 34.35
C ALA A 168 10.51 -8.85 35.12
N ALA A 169 11.08 -10.03 35.43
CA ALA A 169 10.56 -10.88 36.49
C ALA A 169 11.41 -10.65 37.77
N PRO A 170 10.83 -10.25 38.91
CA PRO A 170 11.63 -10.10 40.13
C PRO A 170 11.92 -11.46 40.75
N ALA A 171 13.19 -11.73 40.99
CA ALA A 171 13.66 -12.86 41.78
C ALA A 171 13.15 -12.73 43.23
N SER A 172 12.27 -13.65 43.67
CA SER A 172 11.84 -13.78 45.04
C SER A 172 12.97 -14.37 45.89
N GLY A 173 13.66 -13.52 46.69
CA GLY A 173 14.61 -13.93 47.69
C GLY A 173 13.90 -14.66 48.83
N ARG A 174 14.15 -15.95 48.99
CA ARG A 174 13.88 -16.72 50.21
C ARG A 174 14.79 -16.21 51.31
N ARG A 175 14.20 -15.67 52.37
CA ARG A 175 14.86 -15.54 53.66
C ARG A 175 14.66 -16.84 54.43
N SER A 176 15.71 -17.61 54.63
CA SER A 176 15.82 -18.63 55.64
C SER A 176 15.94 -17.94 57.01
N ARG A 177 15.03 -18.30 57.95
CA ARG A 177 15.22 -18.12 59.37
C ARG A 177 15.80 -19.42 59.87
N ASP A 178 16.90 -19.34 60.57
CA ASP A 178 17.31 -20.27 61.60
C ASP A 178 17.93 -19.46 62.74
N ASP A 179 17.42 -19.75 63.93
CA ASP A 179 17.83 -19.47 65.31
C ASP A 179 18.10 -18.04 65.75
#